data_b4e5db43508ad9c65874a82a92df2792
#
_entry.id   b4e5db43508ad9c65874a82a92df2792
#
_cell.length_a   1.000
_cell.length_b   1.000
_cell.length_c   1.000
_cell.angle_alpha   90.00
_cell.angle_beta   90.00
_cell.angle_gamma   90.00
#
_symmetry.space_group_name_H-M   'P 1'
#
loop_
_entity.id
_entity.type
_entity.pdbx_description
1 polymer ?
#
loop_
_entity_poly.entity_id
_entity_poly.type
_entity_poly.pdbx_seq_one_letter_code
_entity_poly.pdbx_strand_id
1 'polypeptide(L)'
;MKKAIIVIIVAIIALIIILNSKNILKLIYKTNYSEYVEKYAQENDIDPLLIYAIIKAESNFNELAESNRGACGLMQLMDSTAREVATNTAIEYETGNTLYNPEKNIALGVKYFADLKSQLKYT
;
A
#
# COMPACT_ATOMS: atom_id res chain seq x y z
N MET A 1 -21.90 40.25 -10.73
CA MET A 1 -20.42 40.19 -10.64
C MET A 1 -19.91 39.44 -9.40
N LYS A 2 -20.32 39.82 -8.19
CA LYS A 2 -19.84 39.10 -6.97
C LYS A 2 -20.09 37.61 -6.97
N LYS A 3 -21.28 37.13 -7.39
CA LYS A 3 -21.61 35.72 -7.48
C LYS A 3 -20.76 34.97 -8.51
N ALA A 4 -20.46 35.55 -9.64
CA ALA A 4 -19.61 34.97 -10.67
C ALA A 4 -18.16 34.83 -10.19
N ILE A 5 -17.65 35.79 -9.46
CA ILE A 5 -16.30 35.74 -8.87
C ILE A 5 -16.22 34.62 -7.83
N ILE A 6 -17.23 34.46 -6.99
CA ILE A 6 -17.29 33.35 -5.99
C ILE A 6 -17.26 32.00 -6.69
N VAL A 7 -18.05 31.80 -7.74
CA VAL A 7 -18.08 30.53 -8.50
C VAL A 7 -16.71 30.22 -9.11
N ILE A 8 -16.04 31.24 -9.67
CA ILE A 8 -14.70 31.04 -10.24
C ILE A 8 -13.69 30.67 -9.18
N ILE A 9 -13.72 31.31 -8.01
CA ILE A 9 -12.81 30.97 -6.88
C ILE A 9 -13.05 29.55 -6.41
N VAL A 10 -14.30 29.12 -6.25
CA VAL A 10 -14.65 27.76 -5.84
C VAL A 10 -14.16 26.74 -6.88
N ALA A 11 -14.34 27.02 -8.17
CA ALA A 11 -13.87 26.16 -9.24
C ALA A 11 -12.33 26.02 -9.25
N ILE A 12 -11.60 27.10 -9.01
CA ILE A 12 -10.13 27.09 -8.91
C ILE A 12 -9.67 26.27 -7.71
N ILE A 13 -10.30 26.45 -6.55
CA ILE A 13 -9.99 25.67 -5.33
C ILE A 13 -10.26 24.18 -5.58
N ALA A 14 -11.39 23.82 -6.17
CA ALA A 14 -11.72 22.44 -6.51
C ALA A 14 -10.68 21.83 -7.47
N LEU A 15 -10.24 22.58 -8.48
CA LEU A 15 -9.22 22.16 -9.41
C LEU A 15 -7.87 21.93 -8.71
N ILE A 16 -7.47 22.85 -7.82
CA ILE A 16 -6.23 22.71 -7.02
C ILE A 16 -6.30 21.44 -6.15
N ILE A 17 -7.43 21.17 -5.50
CA ILE A 17 -7.62 19.97 -4.69
C ILE A 17 -7.50 18.71 -5.56
N ILE A 18 -8.13 18.69 -6.74
CA ILE A 18 -8.07 17.55 -7.66
C ILE A 18 -6.64 17.31 -8.15
N LEU A 19 -5.94 18.37 -8.59
CA LEU A 19 -4.56 18.27 -9.08
C LEU A 19 -3.56 17.84 -8.00
N ASN A 20 -3.83 18.17 -6.74
CA ASN A 20 -2.98 17.82 -5.61
C ASN A 20 -3.51 16.61 -4.79
N SER A 21 -4.56 15.94 -5.25
CA SER A 21 -5.21 14.86 -4.51
C SER A 21 -4.23 13.74 -4.10
N LYS A 22 -3.30 13.36 -4.97
CA LYS A 22 -2.26 12.36 -4.65
C LYS A 22 -1.34 12.82 -3.52
N ASN A 23 -0.94 14.08 -3.51
CA ASN A 23 -0.08 14.65 -2.48
C ASN A 23 -0.84 14.81 -1.15
N ILE A 24 -2.11 15.18 -1.22
CA ILE A 24 -2.99 15.29 -0.05
C ILE A 24 -3.21 13.90 0.56
N LEU A 25 -3.48 12.88 -0.26
CA LEU A 25 -3.63 11.50 0.20
C LEU A 25 -2.35 10.96 0.83
N LYS A 26 -1.19 11.24 0.24
CA LYS A 26 0.12 10.91 0.84
C LYS A 26 0.33 11.58 2.19
N LEU A 27 -0.13 12.81 2.36
CA LEU A 27 -0.06 13.52 3.64
C LEU A 27 -0.98 12.89 4.70
N ILE A 28 -2.20 12.48 4.30
CA ILE A 28 -3.17 11.81 5.18
C ILE A 28 -2.66 10.43 5.60
N TYR A 29 -2.03 9.68 4.68
CA TYR A 29 -1.47 8.35 4.91
C TYR A 29 0.02 8.39 5.28
N LYS A 30 0.57 9.55 5.64
CA LYS A 30 1.95 9.65 6.12
C LYS A 30 2.09 8.85 7.41
N THR A 31 2.66 7.67 7.28
CA THR A 31 2.91 6.71 8.34
C THR A 31 4.41 6.50 8.51
N ASN A 32 4.81 5.81 9.57
CA ASN A 32 6.19 5.37 9.76
C ASN A 32 6.66 4.38 8.68
N TYR A 33 5.77 3.94 7.79
CA TYR A 33 6.02 2.94 6.75
C TYR A 33 6.13 3.52 5.34
N SER A 34 6.04 4.84 5.18
CA SER A 34 6.02 5.49 3.87
C SER A 34 7.28 5.17 3.04
N GLU A 35 8.44 5.09 3.66
CA GLU A 35 9.68 4.73 2.99
C GLU A 35 9.59 3.33 2.34
N TYR A 36 9.06 2.35 3.04
CA TYR A 36 8.92 0.98 2.53
C TYR A 36 7.85 0.90 1.44
N VAL A 37 6.71 1.55 1.63
CA VAL A 37 5.62 1.56 0.64
C VAL A 37 6.08 2.20 -0.66
N GLU A 38 6.70 3.38 -0.61
CA GLU A 38 7.19 4.07 -1.82
C GLU A 38 8.27 3.24 -2.54
N LYS A 39 9.23 2.68 -1.80
CA LYS A 39 10.31 1.86 -2.35
C LYS A 39 9.77 0.64 -3.10
N TYR A 40 9.01 -0.21 -2.42
CA TYR A 40 8.58 -1.48 -3.00
C TYR A 40 7.47 -1.32 -4.04
N ALA A 41 6.61 -0.31 -3.92
CA ALA A 41 5.64 0.03 -4.95
C ALA A 41 6.34 0.48 -6.24
N GLN A 42 7.37 1.31 -6.14
CA GLN A 42 8.17 1.73 -7.29
C GLN A 42 8.90 0.56 -7.95
N GLU A 43 9.54 -0.30 -7.16
CA GLU A 43 10.27 -1.48 -7.68
C GLU A 43 9.36 -2.46 -8.44
N ASN A 44 8.07 -2.50 -8.12
CA ASN A 44 7.09 -3.40 -8.71
C ASN A 44 6.11 -2.72 -9.67
N ASP A 45 6.31 -1.46 -10.02
CA ASP A 45 5.42 -0.67 -10.89
C ASP A 45 3.97 -0.66 -10.40
N ILE A 46 3.79 -0.42 -9.11
CA ILE A 46 2.49 -0.30 -8.43
C ILE A 46 2.31 1.13 -7.93
N ASP A 47 1.09 1.67 -8.02
CA ASP A 47 0.78 2.97 -7.40
C ASP A 47 0.88 2.85 -5.87
N PRO A 48 1.75 3.63 -5.19
CA PRO A 48 1.88 3.60 -3.74
C PRO A 48 0.55 3.82 -3.01
N LEU A 49 -0.36 4.62 -3.57
CA LEU A 49 -1.66 4.88 -2.95
C LEU A 49 -2.50 3.60 -2.83
N LEU A 50 -2.38 2.69 -3.80
CA LEU A 50 -3.06 1.39 -3.73
C LEU A 50 -2.51 0.55 -2.56
N ILE A 51 -1.20 0.56 -2.34
CA ILE A 51 -0.59 -0.16 -1.22
C ILE A 51 -1.03 0.45 0.12
N TYR A 52 -1.06 1.77 0.25
CA TYR A 52 -1.61 2.42 1.45
C TYR A 52 -3.07 2.03 1.71
N ALA A 53 -3.89 1.97 0.66
CA ALA A 53 -5.29 1.56 0.77
C ALA A 53 -5.43 0.11 1.25
N ILE A 54 -4.61 -0.80 0.74
CA ILE A 54 -4.58 -2.20 1.16
C ILE A 54 -4.17 -2.30 2.64
N ILE A 55 -3.09 -1.66 3.05
CA ILE A 55 -2.62 -1.67 4.45
C ILE A 55 -3.69 -1.09 5.38
N LYS A 56 -4.34 -0.01 4.99
CA LYS A 56 -5.45 0.58 5.75
C LYS A 56 -6.60 -0.40 5.93
N ALA A 57 -7.02 -1.08 4.87
CA ALA A 57 -8.12 -2.04 4.89
C ALA A 57 -7.77 -3.31 5.68
N GLU A 58 -6.55 -3.83 5.50
CA GLU A 58 -6.13 -5.11 6.07
C GLU A 58 -5.78 -5.02 7.56
N SER A 59 -5.03 -4.02 7.98
CA SER A 59 -4.48 -3.92 9.34
C SER A 59 -4.73 -2.60 10.04
N ASN A 60 -5.29 -1.61 9.34
CA ASN A 60 -5.33 -0.23 9.83
C ASN A 60 -3.95 0.27 10.31
N PHE A 61 -2.89 -0.08 9.56
CA PHE A 61 -1.48 0.22 9.86
C PHE A 61 -0.97 -0.41 11.18
N ASN A 62 -1.58 -1.49 11.65
CA ASN A 62 -1.08 -2.25 12.79
C ASN A 62 -0.15 -3.36 12.32
N GLU A 63 1.16 -3.19 12.55
CA GLU A 63 2.18 -4.16 12.16
C GLU A 63 2.08 -5.51 12.89
N LEU A 64 1.42 -5.52 14.04
CA LEU A 64 1.20 -6.72 14.86
C LEU A 64 -0.18 -7.36 14.64
N ALA A 65 -0.94 -6.89 13.65
CA ALA A 65 -2.27 -7.42 13.37
C ALA A 65 -2.19 -8.91 12.96
N GLU A 66 -3.10 -9.68 13.54
CA GLU A 66 -3.27 -11.10 13.22
C GLU A 66 -4.77 -11.42 13.09
N SER A 67 -5.16 -12.07 12.00
CA SER A 67 -6.54 -12.50 11.80
C SER A 67 -6.80 -13.87 12.43
N ASN A 68 -8.08 -14.20 12.58
CA ASN A 68 -8.50 -15.52 13.10
C ASN A 68 -8.02 -16.71 12.23
N ARG A 69 -7.67 -16.46 10.98
CA ARG A 69 -7.13 -17.44 10.04
C ARG A 69 -5.60 -17.46 9.96
N GLY A 70 -4.92 -16.61 10.75
CA GLY A 70 -3.47 -16.55 10.81
C GLY A 70 -2.83 -15.66 9.75
N ALA A 71 -3.59 -14.72 9.14
CA ALA A 71 -3.01 -13.67 8.31
C ALA A 71 -2.32 -12.64 9.21
N CYS A 72 -1.10 -12.24 8.86
CA CYS A 72 -0.23 -11.45 9.74
C CYS A 72 0.26 -10.15 9.12
N GLY A 73 0.40 -9.15 9.98
CA GLY A 73 1.10 -7.90 9.71
C GLY A 73 0.32 -6.89 8.88
N LEU A 74 1.03 -5.90 8.35
CA LEU A 74 0.45 -4.73 7.67
C LEU A 74 -0.44 -5.09 6.48
N MET A 75 -0.01 -6.03 5.65
CA MET A 75 -0.74 -6.47 4.45
C MET A 75 -1.47 -7.80 4.63
N GLN A 76 -1.54 -8.31 5.87
CA GLN A 76 -2.28 -9.53 6.22
C GLN A 76 -1.94 -10.73 5.33
N LEU A 77 -0.66 -11.11 5.33
CA LEU A 77 -0.16 -12.24 4.57
C LEU A 77 -0.29 -13.55 5.36
N MET A 78 -0.68 -14.61 4.67
CA MET A 78 -0.59 -15.97 5.18
C MET A 78 0.85 -16.47 5.10
N ASP A 79 1.28 -17.28 6.07
CA ASP A 79 2.64 -17.87 6.10
C ASP A 79 3.00 -18.61 4.81
N SER A 80 2.09 -19.44 4.32
CA SER A 80 2.30 -20.20 3.07
C SER A 80 2.52 -19.30 1.85
N THR A 81 1.72 -18.25 1.72
CA THR A 81 1.82 -17.27 0.64
C THR A 81 3.14 -16.50 0.71
N ALA A 82 3.48 -16.01 1.90
CA ALA A 82 4.70 -15.26 2.11
C ALA A 82 5.96 -16.10 1.83
N ARG A 83 5.96 -17.35 2.26
CA ARG A 83 7.03 -18.31 1.99
C ARG A 83 7.21 -18.57 0.49
N GLU A 84 6.12 -18.78 -0.24
CA GLU A 84 6.15 -18.96 -1.70
C GLU A 84 6.72 -17.74 -2.40
N VAL A 85 6.25 -16.55 -2.05
CA VAL A 85 6.77 -15.29 -2.63
C VAL A 85 8.24 -15.09 -2.29
N ALA A 86 8.65 -15.39 -1.07
CA ALA A 86 10.04 -15.23 -0.61
C ALA A 86 11.01 -16.11 -1.40
N THR A 87 10.61 -17.29 -1.87
CA THR A 87 11.47 -18.17 -2.71
C THR A 87 11.89 -17.50 -4.02
N ASN A 88 11.12 -16.54 -4.50
CA ASN A 88 11.38 -15.78 -5.73
C ASN A 88 11.97 -14.39 -5.48
N THR A 89 12.42 -14.13 -4.27
CA THR A 89 12.99 -12.84 -3.84
C THR A 89 14.28 -13.08 -3.06
N ALA A 90 15.04 -12.02 -2.80
CA ALA A 90 16.20 -12.07 -1.91
C ALA A 90 15.83 -11.88 -0.43
N ILE A 91 14.55 -11.95 -0.07
CA ILE A 91 14.07 -11.76 1.29
C ILE A 91 14.22 -13.08 2.06
N GLU A 92 15.02 -13.06 3.11
CA GLU A 92 15.09 -14.16 4.05
C GLU A 92 13.76 -14.29 4.80
N TYR A 93 13.19 -15.48 4.72
CA TYR A 93 11.91 -15.79 5.36
C TYR A 93 12.09 -16.76 6.53
N GLU A 94 11.67 -16.30 7.69
CA GLU A 94 11.58 -17.08 8.90
C GLU A 94 10.13 -17.10 9.42
N THR A 95 9.56 -18.29 9.56
CA THR A 95 8.18 -18.46 10.03
C THR A 95 7.96 -17.78 11.37
N GLY A 96 6.87 -17.06 11.50
CA GLY A 96 6.42 -16.41 12.73
C GLY A 96 6.98 -15.02 12.96
N ASN A 97 8.23 -14.71 12.55
CA ASN A 97 8.87 -13.44 12.84
C ASN A 97 8.85 -12.47 11.65
N THR A 98 9.06 -12.99 10.44
CA THR A 98 9.21 -12.17 9.23
C THR A 98 7.99 -11.29 8.94
N LEU A 99 6.79 -11.83 9.15
CA LEU A 99 5.53 -11.13 8.82
C LEU A 99 5.18 -9.98 9.76
N TYR A 100 5.77 -9.92 10.93
CA TYR A 100 5.63 -8.79 11.86
C TYR A 100 6.71 -7.71 11.66
N ASN A 101 7.70 -7.95 10.80
CA ASN A 101 8.63 -6.92 10.37
C ASN A 101 7.97 -6.07 9.28
N PRO A 102 7.79 -4.75 9.48
CA PRO A 102 7.06 -3.89 8.55
C PRO A 102 7.65 -3.89 7.14
N GLU A 103 8.96 -3.79 7.01
CA GLU A 103 9.63 -3.77 5.71
C GLU A 103 9.42 -5.07 4.95
N LYS A 104 9.67 -6.21 5.60
CA LYS A 104 9.53 -7.53 4.98
C LYS A 104 8.07 -7.84 4.63
N ASN A 105 7.12 -7.49 5.49
CA ASN A 105 5.70 -7.66 5.20
C ASN A 105 5.26 -6.86 3.97
N ILE A 106 5.64 -5.59 3.90
CA ILE A 106 5.35 -4.71 2.74
C ILE A 106 6.03 -5.24 1.47
N ALA A 107 7.32 -5.60 1.55
CA ALA A 107 8.07 -6.11 0.41
C ALA A 107 7.43 -7.37 -0.19
N LEU A 108 7.08 -8.35 0.65
CA LEU A 108 6.42 -9.58 0.23
C LEU A 108 4.99 -9.35 -0.26
N GLY A 109 4.23 -8.50 0.44
CA GLY A 109 2.85 -8.18 0.08
C GLY A 109 2.73 -7.44 -1.24
N VAL A 110 3.61 -6.47 -1.51
CA VAL A 110 3.65 -5.74 -2.77
C VAL A 110 4.06 -6.66 -3.92
N LYS A 111 5.06 -7.52 -3.72
CA LYS A 111 5.48 -8.52 -4.71
C LYS A 111 4.36 -9.50 -5.02
N TYR A 112 3.68 -10.02 -4.01
CA TYR A 112 2.50 -10.89 -4.19
C TYR A 112 1.40 -10.22 -5.00
N PHE A 113 1.08 -8.98 -4.66
CA PHE A 113 0.09 -8.20 -5.41
C PHE A 113 0.50 -7.96 -6.87
N ALA A 114 1.78 -7.65 -7.12
CA ALA A 114 2.31 -7.48 -8.46
C ALA A 114 2.23 -8.76 -9.31
N ASP A 115 2.52 -9.91 -8.71
CA ASP A 115 2.43 -11.21 -9.36
C ASP A 115 0.98 -11.55 -9.74
N LEU A 116 0.02 -11.31 -8.82
CA LEU A 116 -1.42 -11.47 -9.10
C LEU A 116 -1.89 -10.55 -10.24
N LYS A 117 -1.47 -9.28 -10.21
CA LYS A 117 -1.81 -8.31 -11.26
C LYS A 117 -1.27 -8.75 -12.62
N SER A 118 -0.07 -9.31 -12.67
CA SER A 118 0.52 -9.83 -13.92
C SER A 118 -0.26 -11.00 -14.47
N GLN A 119 -0.71 -11.92 -13.62
CA GLN A 119 -1.54 -13.07 -14.03
C GLN A 119 -2.87 -12.64 -14.67
N LEU A 120 -3.51 -11.60 -14.13
CA LEU A 120 -4.78 -11.08 -14.66
C LEU A 120 -4.65 -10.46 -16.08
N LYS A 121 -3.46 -9.99 -16.47
CA LYS A 121 -3.23 -9.44 -17.81
C LYS A 121 -3.19 -10.52 -18.90
N TYR A 122 -2.99 -11.77 -18.55
CA TYR A 122 -2.88 -12.89 -19.49
C TYR A 122 -4.15 -13.77 -19.56
N THR A 123 -5.16 -13.41 -18.81
CA THR A 123 -6.51 -14.00 -18.88
C THR A 123 -7.49 -13.08 -19.60
#